data_29c4e0381e1eb81d1d43685933a5bd43
#
_entry.id   29c4e0381e1eb81d1d43685933a5bd43
#
_cell.length_a   1.000
_cell.length_b   1.000
_cell.length_c   1.000
_cell.angle_alpha   90.00
_cell.angle_beta   90.00
_cell.angle_gamma   90.00
#
_symmetry.space_group_name_H-M   'P 1'
#
loop_
_entity.id
_entity.type
_entity.pdbx_description
1 polymer ?
#
loop_
_entity_poly.entity_id
_entity_poly.type
_entity_poly.pdbx_seq_one_letter_code
_entity_poly.pdbx_strand_id
1 'polypeptide(L)'
;MLLIYNARLVDTNIDIKNSAVLIEKNKIAGFPSKTNVQMLLKDPKVSSFNARGLTLMPSFIDMHAHFRDPGLTQKEDIETGSKAAAAGGYVLLVLMPNTNPVISSQEAALANDKK
;
A
#
# COMPACT_ATOMS: atom_id res chain seq x y z
N MET A 1 4.62 -15.18 -9.70
CA MET A 1 5.57 -14.37 -8.91
C MET A 1 5.67 -12.98 -9.54
N LEU A 2 5.98 -11.95 -8.74
CA LEU A 2 6.28 -10.60 -9.23
C LEU A 2 7.69 -10.21 -8.79
N LEU A 3 8.52 -9.82 -9.73
CA LEU A 3 9.85 -9.28 -9.50
C LEU A 3 9.83 -7.76 -9.67
N ILE A 4 10.13 -7.00 -8.62
CA ILE A 4 10.41 -5.56 -8.69
C ILE A 4 11.93 -5.41 -8.70
N TYR A 5 12.51 -4.79 -9.72
CA TYR A 5 13.98 -4.67 -9.87
C TYR A 5 14.41 -3.25 -10.23
N ASN A 6 15.70 -2.95 -10.13
CA ASN A 6 16.28 -1.61 -10.26
C ASN A 6 15.64 -0.60 -9.29
N ALA A 7 15.30 -1.04 -8.07
CA ALA A 7 14.74 -0.20 -7.02
C ALA A 7 15.83 0.25 -6.02
N ARG A 8 15.60 1.39 -5.37
CA ARG A 8 16.25 1.73 -4.11
C ARG A 8 15.39 1.18 -2.99
N LEU A 9 15.89 0.26 -2.19
CA LEU A 9 15.18 -0.29 -1.02
C LEU A 9 15.49 0.55 0.20
N VAL A 10 14.46 1.03 0.88
CA VAL A 10 14.59 1.85 2.09
C VAL A 10 13.70 1.29 3.18
N ASP A 11 14.26 1.11 4.36
CA ASP A 11 13.57 0.79 5.61
C ASP A 11 14.39 1.38 6.77
N THR A 12 13.98 1.20 8.02
CA THR A 12 14.57 1.82 9.22
C THR A 12 16.11 1.75 9.26
N ASN A 13 16.70 0.63 8.82
CA ASN A 13 18.15 0.41 8.80
C ASN A 13 18.67 -0.04 7.43
N ILE A 14 17.88 0.18 6.37
CA ILE A 14 18.20 -0.27 5.02
C ILE A 14 18.12 0.91 4.07
N ASP A 15 19.19 1.14 3.30
CA ASP A 15 19.22 2.03 2.14
C ASP A 15 20.13 1.40 1.07
N ILE A 16 19.55 0.61 0.18
CA ILE A 16 20.29 -0.17 -0.82
C ILE A 16 19.82 0.24 -2.21
N LYS A 17 20.72 0.80 -3.01
CA LYS A 17 20.46 1.16 -4.41
C LYS A 17 20.60 -0.06 -5.34
N ASN A 18 19.91 0.01 -6.49
CA ASN A 18 19.97 -1.01 -7.55
C ASN A 18 19.68 -2.43 -7.04
N SER A 19 18.69 -2.55 -6.20
CA SER A 19 18.25 -3.78 -5.59
C SER A 19 16.95 -4.30 -6.21
N ALA A 20 16.49 -5.46 -5.74
CA ALA A 20 15.28 -6.09 -6.20
C ALA A 20 14.54 -6.80 -5.06
N VAL A 21 13.22 -6.95 -5.22
CA VAL A 21 12.35 -7.72 -4.33
C VAL A 21 11.56 -8.71 -5.17
N LEU A 22 11.54 -9.97 -4.72
CA LEU A 22 10.67 -11.01 -5.27
C LEU A 22 9.46 -11.18 -4.37
N ILE A 23 8.28 -11.16 -4.97
CA ILE A 23 6.99 -11.32 -4.30
C ILE A 23 6.33 -12.59 -4.81
N GLU A 24 5.90 -13.43 -3.89
CA GLU A 24 5.13 -14.64 -4.17
C GLU A 24 3.96 -14.76 -3.20
N LYS A 25 2.76 -15.06 -3.73
CA LYS A 25 1.52 -15.23 -2.91
C LYS A 25 1.30 -14.07 -1.92
N ASN A 26 1.47 -12.83 -2.39
CA ASN A 26 1.33 -11.59 -1.60
C ASN A 26 2.31 -11.45 -0.41
N LYS A 27 3.45 -12.14 -0.46
CA LYS A 27 4.52 -12.04 0.54
C LYS A 27 5.86 -11.77 -0.12
N ILE A 28 6.74 -11.08 0.58
CA ILE A 28 8.13 -10.94 0.17
C ILE A 28 8.78 -12.32 0.27
N ALA A 29 9.15 -12.91 -0.87
CA ALA A 29 9.83 -14.18 -0.95
C ALA A 29 11.35 -14.04 -0.78
N GLY A 30 11.90 -12.85 -1.08
CA GLY A 30 13.31 -12.56 -0.88
C GLY A 30 13.82 -11.36 -1.66
N PHE A 31 15.13 -11.15 -1.52
CA PHE A 31 15.89 -10.07 -2.16
C PHE A 31 16.93 -10.70 -3.10
N PRO A 32 16.58 -10.95 -4.37
CA PRO A 32 17.45 -11.67 -5.29
C PRO A 32 18.71 -10.88 -5.63
N SER A 33 19.84 -11.60 -5.76
CA SER A 33 21.09 -11.03 -6.28
C SER A 33 20.94 -10.59 -7.73
N LYS A 34 21.88 -9.78 -8.22
CA LYS A 34 21.88 -9.32 -9.64
C LYS A 34 21.83 -10.50 -10.63
N THR A 35 22.57 -11.57 -10.35
CA THR A 35 22.56 -12.79 -11.16
C THR A 35 21.18 -13.46 -11.17
N ASN A 36 20.57 -13.59 -10.00
CA ASN A 36 19.23 -14.17 -9.88
C ASN A 36 18.15 -13.31 -10.55
N VAL A 37 18.27 -11.98 -10.49
CA VAL A 37 17.40 -11.06 -11.25
C VAL A 37 17.44 -11.38 -12.74
N GLN A 38 18.64 -11.56 -13.32
CA GLN A 38 18.78 -11.90 -14.75
C GLN A 38 18.16 -13.25 -15.12
N MET A 39 18.19 -14.21 -14.22
CA MET A 39 17.52 -15.51 -14.39
C MET A 39 16.00 -15.37 -14.30
N LEU A 40 15.50 -14.66 -13.30
CA LEU A 40 14.07 -14.44 -13.07
C LEU A 40 13.40 -13.65 -14.20
N LEU A 41 14.13 -12.71 -14.82
CA LEU A 41 13.64 -11.94 -15.98
C LEU A 41 13.42 -12.81 -17.23
N LYS A 42 14.04 -13.99 -17.30
CA LYS A 42 13.86 -14.95 -18.40
C LYS A 42 12.78 -16.00 -18.11
N ASP A 43 12.28 -16.08 -16.86
CA ASP A 43 11.27 -17.07 -16.47
C ASP A 43 9.87 -16.55 -16.85
N PRO A 44 9.13 -17.24 -17.75
CA PRO A 44 7.79 -16.83 -18.16
C PRO A 44 6.73 -16.85 -17.05
N LYS A 45 7.04 -17.47 -15.90
CA LYS A 45 6.17 -17.51 -14.71
C LYS A 45 6.35 -16.29 -13.80
N VAL A 46 7.29 -15.41 -14.12
CA VAL A 46 7.62 -14.21 -13.33
C VAL A 46 7.19 -12.96 -14.10
N SER A 47 6.20 -12.26 -13.58
CA SER A 47 5.90 -10.89 -14.01
C SER A 47 6.97 -9.96 -13.46
N SER A 48 7.40 -8.96 -14.21
CA SER A 48 8.46 -8.06 -13.76
C SER A 48 8.07 -6.59 -13.87
N PHE A 49 8.54 -5.79 -12.90
CA PHE A 49 8.40 -4.34 -12.88
C PHE A 49 9.77 -3.69 -12.71
N ASN A 50 10.19 -2.91 -13.69
CA ASN A 50 11.42 -2.13 -13.61
C ASN A 50 11.15 -0.81 -12.87
N ALA A 51 11.64 -0.68 -11.65
CA ALA A 51 11.44 0.51 -10.83
C ALA A 51 12.26 1.73 -11.31
N ARG A 52 13.24 1.56 -12.21
CA ARG A 52 14.04 2.66 -12.80
C ARG A 52 14.65 3.61 -11.75
N GLY A 53 15.06 3.08 -10.60
CA GLY A 53 15.62 3.84 -9.50
C GLY A 53 14.60 4.42 -8.52
N LEU A 54 13.31 4.17 -8.69
CA LEU A 54 12.29 4.53 -7.72
C LEU A 54 12.58 3.89 -6.36
N THR A 55 12.14 4.55 -5.31
CA THR A 55 12.27 4.04 -3.94
C THR A 55 11.12 3.08 -3.63
N LEU A 56 11.46 1.89 -3.18
CA LEU A 56 10.55 0.90 -2.61
C LEU A 56 10.76 0.87 -1.10
N MET A 57 9.70 1.10 -0.36
CA MET A 57 9.71 1.20 1.10
C MET A 57 8.42 0.61 1.67
N PRO A 58 8.34 0.30 2.98
CA PRO A 58 7.06 -0.05 3.61
C PRO A 58 6.01 1.02 3.36
N SER A 59 4.76 0.59 3.17
CA SER A 59 3.64 1.49 2.95
C SER A 59 3.36 2.33 4.19
N PHE A 60 2.74 3.50 3.99
CA PHE A 60 2.38 4.39 5.07
C PHE A 60 1.14 3.93 5.83
N ILE A 61 1.08 4.30 7.10
CA ILE A 61 -0.08 4.17 7.99
C ILE A 61 -0.44 5.57 8.49
N ASP A 62 -1.69 5.98 8.32
CA ASP A 62 -2.21 7.20 8.90
C ASP A 62 -3.07 6.88 10.13
N MET A 63 -2.63 7.33 11.28
CA MET A 63 -3.31 7.07 12.55
C MET A 63 -4.40 8.10 12.88
N HIS A 64 -4.67 9.09 12.00
CA HIS A 64 -5.64 10.14 12.25
C HIS A 64 -6.16 10.75 10.95
N ALA A 65 -7.14 10.11 10.32
CA ALA A 65 -7.77 10.58 9.09
C ALA A 65 -9.26 10.89 9.27
N HIS A 66 -9.80 11.73 8.42
CA HIS A 66 -11.21 12.14 8.45
C HIS A 66 -11.87 11.88 7.10
N PHE A 67 -12.57 10.75 7.01
CA PHE A 67 -13.43 10.44 5.86
C PHE A 67 -14.86 10.86 6.17
N ARG A 68 -15.33 11.86 6.11
CA ARG A 68 -16.59 12.55 6.45
C ARG A 68 -17.90 11.75 6.24
N ASP A 69 -17.80 10.45 6.00
CA ASP A 69 -18.90 9.50 5.84
C ASP A 69 -19.11 8.71 7.14
N PRO A 70 -20.34 8.68 7.68
CA PRO A 70 -21.59 9.21 7.14
C PRO A 70 -21.84 10.71 7.38
N GLY A 71 -22.71 11.26 6.55
CA GLY A 71 -23.42 12.54 6.78
C GLY A 71 -22.75 13.82 6.30
N LEU A 72 -21.48 13.76 5.92
CA LEU A 72 -20.74 14.92 5.37
C LEU A 72 -20.02 14.56 4.06
N THR A 73 -20.59 13.65 3.30
CA THR A 73 -20.02 13.05 2.09
C THR A 73 -19.73 14.06 0.97
N GLN A 74 -20.35 15.24 1.01
CA GLN A 74 -20.00 16.33 0.11
C GLN A 74 -18.58 16.90 0.33
N LYS A 75 -17.95 16.57 1.46
CA LYS A 75 -16.57 16.98 1.76
C LYS A 75 -15.57 15.87 1.42
N GLU A 76 -15.89 14.63 1.76
CA GLU A 76 -15.13 13.43 1.50
C GLU A 76 -16.01 12.22 1.82
N ASP A 77 -15.86 11.14 1.07
CA ASP A 77 -16.47 9.85 1.35
C ASP A 77 -15.43 8.74 1.46
N ILE A 78 -15.86 7.53 1.80
CA ILE A 78 -14.97 6.38 1.97
C ILE A 78 -14.30 6.01 0.64
N GLU A 79 -15.02 6.07 -0.47
CA GLU A 79 -14.50 5.65 -1.77
C GLU A 79 -13.41 6.62 -2.27
N THR A 80 -13.68 7.92 -2.26
CA THR A 80 -12.76 8.95 -2.75
C THR A 80 -11.56 9.09 -1.82
N GLY A 81 -11.78 9.08 -0.50
CA GLY A 81 -10.71 9.13 0.49
C GLY A 81 -9.80 7.90 0.44
N SER A 82 -10.36 6.69 0.25
CA SER A 82 -9.57 5.48 0.09
C SER A 82 -8.72 5.48 -1.19
N LYS A 83 -9.27 5.99 -2.30
CA LYS A 83 -8.51 6.16 -3.56
C LYS A 83 -7.37 7.16 -3.40
N ALA A 84 -7.62 8.28 -2.72
CA ALA A 84 -6.59 9.28 -2.44
C ALA A 84 -5.48 8.71 -1.55
N ALA A 85 -5.84 7.97 -0.50
CA ALA A 85 -4.90 7.30 0.38
C ALA A 85 -4.04 6.28 -0.38
N ALA A 86 -4.66 5.41 -1.18
CA ALA A 86 -3.95 4.44 -2.00
C ALA A 86 -2.98 5.10 -2.98
N ALA A 87 -3.40 6.21 -3.63
CA ALA A 87 -2.53 7.00 -4.51
C ALA A 87 -1.34 7.63 -3.76
N GLY A 88 -1.52 7.96 -2.47
CA GLY A 88 -0.47 8.45 -1.57
C GLY A 88 0.43 7.36 -0.98
N GLY A 89 0.14 6.06 -1.23
CA GLY A 89 0.92 4.94 -0.68
C GLY A 89 0.52 4.53 0.73
N TYR A 90 -0.66 4.92 1.20
CA TYR A 90 -1.21 4.49 2.48
C TYR A 90 -1.96 3.16 2.34
N VAL A 91 -1.75 2.23 3.26
CA VAL A 91 -2.42 0.91 3.30
C VAL A 91 -3.33 0.73 4.49
N LEU A 92 -3.19 1.58 5.50
CA LEU A 92 -4.01 1.57 6.69
C LEU A 92 -4.31 3.00 7.12
N LEU A 93 -5.58 3.23 7.45
CA LEU A 93 -6.07 4.52 7.96
C LEU A 93 -6.89 4.28 9.22
N VAL A 94 -6.62 5.05 10.26
CA VAL A 94 -7.47 5.09 11.45
C VAL A 94 -8.39 6.30 11.32
N LEU A 95 -9.68 6.03 11.09
CA LEU A 95 -10.65 7.06 10.83
C LEU A 95 -11.20 7.63 12.14
N MET A 96 -11.26 8.95 12.22
CA MET A 96 -11.87 9.64 13.35
C MET A 96 -13.39 9.60 13.24
N PRO A 97 -14.12 9.29 14.33
CA PRO A 97 -15.57 9.07 14.32
C PRO A 97 -16.40 10.36 14.31
N ASN A 98 -15.82 11.51 14.00
CA ASN A 98 -16.49 12.81 13.99
C ASN A 98 -17.37 13.03 12.73
N THR A 99 -18.24 12.10 12.50
CA THR A 99 -19.22 12.02 11.41
C THR A 99 -20.62 12.47 11.87
N ASN A 100 -21.61 12.44 10.98
CA ASN A 100 -23.00 12.76 11.33
C ASN A 100 -23.94 11.67 10.75
N PRO A 101 -24.49 10.76 11.60
CA PRO A 101 -24.26 10.67 13.04
C PRO A 101 -22.81 10.28 13.39
N VAL A 102 -22.41 10.55 14.63
CA VAL A 102 -21.12 10.10 15.17
C VAL A 102 -21.08 8.57 15.19
N ILE A 103 -20.00 7.97 14.73
CA ILE A 103 -19.79 6.52 14.81
C ILE A 103 -19.36 6.18 16.25
N SER A 104 -20.33 5.82 17.10
CA SER A 104 -20.11 5.55 18.52
C SER A 104 -20.47 4.12 18.93
N SER A 105 -20.89 3.28 18.00
CA SER A 105 -21.23 1.87 18.24
C SER A 105 -20.67 0.95 17.16
N GLN A 106 -20.61 -0.33 17.48
CA GLN A 106 -20.18 -1.36 16.53
C GLN A 106 -21.15 -1.45 15.35
N GLU A 107 -22.46 -1.32 15.57
CA GLU A 107 -23.47 -1.37 14.50
C GLU A 107 -23.26 -0.21 13.51
N ALA A 108 -22.99 1.00 14.03
CA ALA A 108 -22.73 2.17 13.20
C ALA A 108 -21.45 1.98 12.34
N ALA A 109 -20.40 1.39 12.94
CA ALA A 109 -19.17 1.09 12.22
C ALA A 109 -19.37 0.05 11.11
N LEU A 110 -20.07 -1.06 11.42
CA LEU A 110 -20.37 -2.13 10.46
C LEU A 110 -21.32 -1.69 9.34
N ALA A 111 -22.24 -0.76 9.61
CA ALA A 111 -23.10 -0.20 8.57
C ALA A 111 -22.32 0.63 7.56
N ASN A 112 -21.22 1.24 7.98
CA ASN A 112 -20.33 2.03 7.13
C ASN A 112 -19.35 1.17 6.33
N ASP A 113 -18.95 0.01 6.85
CA ASP A 113 -18.03 -0.94 6.23
C ASP A 113 -18.62 -1.66 4.98
N LYS A 114 -19.94 -1.60 4.79
CA LYS A 114 -20.65 -2.23 3.67
C LYS A 114 -20.78 -1.33 2.44
N LYS A 115 -20.21 -0.15 2.45
CA LYS A 115 -20.19 0.78 1.33
C LYS A 115 -18.89 0.64 0.53
#